data_b9a946b9c6cab330b3704a9dc4c6d97a
#
_entry.id   b9a946b9c6cab330b3704a9dc4c6d97a
#
_cell.length_a   1.000
_cell.length_b   1.000
_cell.length_c   1.000
_cell.angle_alpha   90.00
_cell.angle_beta   90.00
_cell.angle_gamma   90.00
#
_symmetry.space_group_name_H-M   'P 1'
#
loop_
_entity.id
_entity.type
_entity.pdbx_description
1 polymer ?
#
loop_
_entity_poly.entity_id
_entity_poly.type
_entity_poly.pdbx_seq_one_letter_code
_entity_poly.pdbx_strand_id
1 'polypeptide(L)'
;MSTEEQRDRLLRWVERVAAFCVEEWGLPPITGRILGWLMICDPAEQSAGQIAESIQASRASLTSNMRFLTTIGLVRKVRRPGDRTGYYRIEDDAWQKVIQRKLESLSAFGEIADEGLDIAGGEGHRAERIKAAHDSLAWLQDLAARHPLRH
;
A
#
# COMPACT_ATOMS: atom_id res chain seq x y z
N MET A 1 -6.59 26.26 17.65
CA MET A 1 -5.66 26.00 16.54
C MET A 1 -6.19 26.69 15.30
N SER A 2 -5.36 27.46 14.60
CA SER A 2 -5.77 28.10 13.35
C SER A 2 -5.93 27.07 12.23
N THR A 3 -6.70 27.42 11.20
CA THR A 3 -6.88 26.57 10.01
C THR A 3 -5.53 26.27 9.33
N GLU A 4 -4.64 27.26 9.28
CA GLU A 4 -3.33 27.12 8.69
C GLU A 4 -2.43 26.15 9.48
N GLU A 5 -2.41 26.27 10.80
CA GLU A 5 -1.71 25.35 11.69
C GLU A 5 -2.21 23.91 11.54
N GLN A 6 -3.53 23.75 11.44
CA GLN A 6 -4.13 22.44 11.20
C GLN A 6 -3.68 21.85 9.86
N ARG A 7 -3.69 22.65 8.79
CA ARG A 7 -3.24 22.24 7.47
C ARG A 7 -1.78 21.81 7.50
N ASP A 8 -0.92 22.57 8.16
CA ASP A 8 0.50 22.23 8.29
C ASP A 8 0.71 20.88 9.02
N ARG A 9 -0.06 20.64 10.06
CA ARG A 9 0.00 19.35 10.77
C ARG A 9 -0.43 18.19 9.88
N LEU A 10 -1.50 18.36 9.10
CA LEU A 10 -1.97 17.35 8.16
C LEU A 10 -0.90 17.05 7.12
N LEU A 11 -0.28 18.07 6.54
CA LEU A 11 0.75 17.89 5.53
C LEU A 11 2.02 17.26 6.09
N ARG A 12 2.41 17.58 7.32
CA ARG A 12 3.53 16.90 7.98
C ARG A 12 3.23 15.41 8.19
N TRP A 13 2.01 15.07 8.54
CA TRP A 13 1.60 13.67 8.66
C TRP A 13 1.64 12.96 7.30
N VAL A 14 1.17 13.61 6.24
CA VAL A 14 1.26 13.09 4.86
C VAL A 14 2.72 12.79 4.48
N GLU A 15 3.65 13.67 4.84
CA GLU A 15 5.08 13.42 4.59
C GLU A 15 5.62 12.22 5.38
N ARG A 16 5.11 11.97 6.59
CA ARG A 16 5.46 10.76 7.35
C ARG A 16 4.95 9.49 6.67
N VAL A 17 3.73 9.52 6.14
CA VAL A 17 3.19 8.40 5.35
C VAL A 17 4.04 8.16 4.12
N ALA A 18 4.40 9.23 3.39
CA ALA A 18 5.24 9.12 2.21
C ALA A 18 6.61 8.52 2.54
N ALA A 19 7.26 8.98 3.61
CA ALA A 19 8.56 8.45 4.04
C ALA A 19 8.47 6.96 4.38
N PHE A 20 7.42 6.54 5.07
CA PHE A 20 7.18 5.12 5.36
C PHE A 20 7.04 4.30 4.07
N CYS A 21 6.26 4.77 3.11
CA CYS A 21 6.06 4.08 1.84
C CYS A 21 7.35 3.95 1.03
N VAL A 22 8.21 4.99 1.05
CA VAL A 22 9.51 4.94 0.39
C VAL A 22 10.44 3.93 1.06
N GLU A 23 10.58 4.02 2.38
CA GLU A 23 11.53 3.20 3.15
C GLU A 23 11.12 1.73 3.21
N GLU A 24 9.85 1.46 3.46
CA GLU A 24 9.39 0.08 3.69
C GLU A 24 8.89 -0.62 2.42
N TRP A 25 8.35 0.13 1.47
CA TRP A 25 7.73 -0.46 0.29
C TRP A 25 8.40 -0.08 -1.03
N GLY A 26 9.40 0.79 -0.99
CA GLY A 26 10.12 1.21 -2.18
C GLY A 26 9.27 1.99 -3.18
N LEU A 27 8.19 2.62 -2.73
CA LEU A 27 7.33 3.43 -3.59
C LEU A 27 7.95 4.80 -3.87
N PRO A 28 7.65 5.41 -5.03
CA PRO A 28 8.02 6.80 -5.25
C PRO A 28 7.39 7.72 -4.21
N PRO A 29 8.07 8.82 -3.81
CA PRO A 29 7.54 9.76 -2.82
C PRO A 29 6.15 10.31 -3.17
N ILE A 30 5.88 10.58 -4.44
CA ILE A 30 4.59 11.10 -4.89
C ILE A 30 3.47 10.08 -4.64
N THR A 31 3.71 8.81 -4.87
CA THR A 31 2.73 7.74 -4.59
C THR A 31 2.35 7.75 -3.11
N GLY A 32 3.34 7.82 -2.22
CA GLY A 32 3.11 7.88 -0.78
C GLY A 32 2.39 9.15 -0.34
N ARG A 33 2.68 10.30 -0.94
CA ARG A 33 1.98 11.55 -0.67
C ARG A 33 0.52 11.50 -1.08
N ILE A 34 0.22 10.93 -2.24
CA ILE A 34 -1.17 10.73 -2.68
C ILE A 34 -1.93 9.86 -1.69
N LEU A 35 -1.36 8.72 -1.31
CA LEU A 35 -1.98 7.83 -0.32
C LEU A 35 -2.23 8.56 1.01
N GLY A 36 -1.23 9.23 1.55
CA GLY A 36 -1.35 9.96 2.80
C GLY A 36 -2.39 11.06 2.73
N TRP A 37 -2.43 11.82 1.65
CA TRP A 37 -3.41 12.87 1.47
C TRP A 37 -4.82 12.31 1.37
N LEU A 38 -5.06 11.26 0.59
CA LEU A 38 -6.38 10.65 0.43
C LEU A 38 -6.87 9.95 1.70
N MET A 39 -5.97 9.58 2.61
CA MET A 39 -6.36 9.05 3.92
C MET A 39 -6.89 10.11 4.87
N ILE A 40 -6.51 11.38 4.69
CA ILE A 40 -6.76 12.43 5.68
C ILE A 40 -7.51 13.65 5.13
N CYS A 41 -7.69 13.74 3.82
CA CYS A 41 -8.34 14.88 3.20
C CYS A 41 -9.83 14.99 3.54
N ASP A 42 -10.34 16.21 3.52
CA ASP A 42 -11.75 16.50 3.71
C ASP A 42 -12.18 17.53 2.65
N PRO A 43 -13.15 17.20 1.79
CA PRO A 43 -13.89 15.94 1.71
C PRO A 43 -13.02 14.77 1.23
N ALA A 44 -13.51 13.55 1.44
CA ALA A 44 -12.79 12.33 1.07
C ALA A 44 -12.56 12.20 -0.44
N GLU A 45 -13.47 12.73 -1.24
CA GLU A 45 -13.38 12.77 -2.69
C GLU A 45 -12.68 14.04 -3.14
N GLN A 46 -11.59 13.88 -3.89
CA GLN A 46 -10.74 14.97 -4.37
C GLN A 46 -10.55 14.87 -5.87
N SER A 47 -10.63 16.01 -6.57
CA SER A 47 -10.23 16.05 -7.97
C SER A 47 -8.72 15.93 -8.12
N ALA A 48 -8.26 15.57 -9.31
CA ALA A 48 -6.81 15.53 -9.60
C ALA A 48 -6.15 16.89 -9.33
N GLY A 49 -6.82 17.99 -9.67
CA GLY A 49 -6.32 19.33 -9.40
C GLY A 49 -6.17 19.64 -7.92
N GLN A 50 -7.16 19.26 -7.12
CA GLN A 50 -7.11 19.44 -5.66
C GLN A 50 -5.97 18.64 -5.02
N ILE A 51 -5.80 17.41 -5.46
CA ILE A 51 -4.71 16.55 -4.95
C ILE A 51 -3.35 17.15 -5.33
N ALA A 52 -3.16 17.49 -6.61
CA ALA A 52 -1.91 18.03 -7.12
C ALA A 52 -1.51 19.32 -6.38
N GLU A 53 -2.45 20.21 -6.16
CA GLU A 53 -2.24 21.46 -5.42
C GLU A 53 -1.85 21.18 -3.96
N SER A 54 -2.58 20.27 -3.30
CA SER A 54 -2.37 19.97 -1.89
C SER A 54 -1.01 19.35 -1.60
N ILE A 55 -0.54 18.45 -2.46
CA ILE A 55 0.76 17.78 -2.30
C ILE A 55 1.88 18.42 -3.13
N GLN A 56 1.58 19.53 -3.81
CA GLN A 56 2.55 20.26 -4.65
C GLN A 56 3.19 19.37 -5.73
N ALA A 57 2.38 18.59 -6.42
CA ALA A 57 2.81 17.72 -7.51
C ALA A 57 2.40 18.30 -8.87
N SER A 58 3.16 17.96 -9.92
CA SER A 58 2.74 18.27 -11.28
C SER A 58 1.57 17.39 -11.71
N ARG A 59 0.75 17.87 -12.65
CA ARG A 59 -0.37 17.09 -13.19
C ARG A 59 0.10 15.81 -13.88
N ALA A 60 1.24 15.87 -14.58
CA ALA A 60 1.80 14.71 -15.26
C ALA A 60 2.25 13.62 -14.28
N SER A 61 2.96 14.02 -13.23
CA SER A 61 3.39 13.10 -12.16
C SER A 61 2.19 12.49 -11.45
N LEU A 62 1.18 13.32 -11.13
CA LEU A 62 -0.04 12.85 -10.50
C LEU A 62 -0.75 11.80 -11.35
N THR A 63 -0.92 12.06 -12.65
CA THR A 63 -1.66 11.17 -13.57
C THR A 63 -1.07 9.77 -13.58
N SER A 64 0.26 9.64 -13.71
CA SER A 64 0.91 8.32 -13.75
C SER A 64 0.79 7.58 -12.42
N ASN A 65 0.94 8.29 -11.31
CA ASN A 65 0.80 7.71 -9.97
C ASN A 65 -0.64 7.31 -9.66
N MET A 66 -1.61 8.11 -10.07
CA MET A 66 -3.05 7.78 -9.92
C MET A 66 -3.43 6.55 -10.72
N ARG A 67 -2.88 6.41 -11.93
CA ARG A 67 -3.10 5.21 -12.75
C ARG A 67 -2.60 3.96 -12.02
N PHE A 68 -1.41 4.03 -11.45
CA PHE A 68 -0.87 2.93 -10.65
C PHE A 68 -1.77 2.60 -9.47
N LEU A 69 -2.16 3.58 -8.66
CA LEU A 69 -2.99 3.38 -7.47
C LEU A 69 -4.39 2.86 -7.80
N THR A 70 -4.99 3.29 -8.90
CA THR A 70 -6.29 2.78 -9.35
C THR A 70 -6.17 1.36 -9.89
N THR A 71 -5.11 1.06 -10.63
CA THR A 71 -4.85 -0.29 -11.16
C THR A 71 -4.69 -1.31 -10.05
N ILE A 72 -3.97 -0.98 -8.98
CA ILE A 72 -3.80 -1.91 -7.84
C ILE A 72 -4.98 -1.90 -6.87
N GLY A 73 -6.00 -1.07 -7.11
CA GLY A 73 -7.24 -1.08 -6.33
C GLY A 73 -7.19 -0.40 -4.98
N LEU A 74 -6.20 0.45 -4.72
CA LEU A 74 -6.12 1.22 -3.47
C LEU A 74 -6.91 2.53 -3.54
N VAL A 75 -7.10 3.07 -4.72
CA VAL A 75 -7.83 4.31 -5.00
C VAL A 75 -8.83 4.03 -6.08
N ARG A 76 -10.01 4.64 -5.98
CA ARG A 76 -11.02 4.57 -7.05
C ARG A 76 -11.40 5.94 -7.55
N LYS A 77 -11.79 5.98 -8.81
CA LYS A 77 -12.33 7.17 -9.46
C LYS A 77 -13.84 7.20 -9.27
N VAL A 78 -14.36 8.35 -8.82
CA VAL A 78 -15.79 8.58 -8.61
C VAL A 78 -16.24 9.66 -9.57
N ARG A 79 -17.35 9.40 -10.25
CA ARG A 79 -18.00 10.40 -11.10
C ARG A 79 -19.33 10.81 -10.46
N ARG A 80 -19.61 12.12 -10.50
CA ARG A 80 -20.86 12.67 -10.00
C ARG A 80 -21.82 12.98 -11.14
N PRO A 81 -23.13 12.70 -11.01
CA PRO A 81 -24.10 13.05 -12.05
C PRO A 81 -24.04 14.54 -12.40
N GLY A 82 -23.99 14.85 -13.69
CA GLY A 82 -23.94 16.24 -14.18
C GLY A 82 -22.60 16.94 -14.04
N ASP A 83 -21.59 16.27 -13.48
CA ASP A 83 -20.23 16.80 -13.31
C ASP A 83 -19.26 16.04 -14.22
N ARG A 84 -18.51 16.77 -15.04
CA ARG A 84 -17.50 16.17 -15.92
C ARG A 84 -16.20 15.87 -15.20
N THR A 85 -15.98 16.44 -14.03
CA THR A 85 -14.78 16.26 -13.24
C THR A 85 -14.77 14.85 -12.64
N GLY A 86 -13.66 14.15 -12.77
CA GLY A 86 -13.42 12.91 -12.03
C GLY A 86 -12.87 13.22 -10.66
N TYR A 87 -13.38 12.49 -9.66
CA TYR A 87 -12.90 12.58 -8.29
C TYR A 87 -12.26 11.26 -7.91
N TYR A 88 -11.36 11.31 -6.94
CA TYR A 88 -10.64 10.14 -6.45
C TYR A 88 -10.82 10.03 -4.95
N ARG A 89 -10.92 8.81 -4.47
CA ARG A 89 -10.93 8.53 -3.04
C ARG A 89 -10.17 7.25 -2.76
N ILE A 90 -9.64 7.13 -1.55
CA ILE A 90 -9.06 5.87 -1.11
C ILE A 90 -10.16 4.83 -0.92
N GLU A 91 -9.89 3.58 -1.27
CA GLU A 91 -10.81 2.47 -1.02
C GLU A 91 -10.91 2.19 0.47
N ASP A 92 -12.11 1.83 0.93
CA ASP A 92 -12.34 1.51 2.34
C ASP A 92 -11.51 0.30 2.80
N ASP A 93 -11.26 -0.63 1.88
CA ASP A 93 -10.48 -1.85 2.12
C ASP A 93 -9.02 -1.75 1.64
N ALA A 94 -8.51 -0.55 1.39
CA ALA A 94 -7.17 -0.34 0.84
C ALA A 94 -6.08 -1.04 1.68
N TRP A 95 -6.12 -0.89 3.01
CA TRP A 95 -5.12 -1.48 3.89
C TRP A 95 -5.24 -2.99 3.99
N GLN A 96 -6.46 -3.54 3.92
CA GLN A 96 -6.66 -4.99 3.83
C GLN A 96 -6.02 -5.54 2.57
N LYS A 97 -6.18 -4.87 1.43
CA LYS A 97 -5.54 -5.24 0.16
C LYS A 97 -4.02 -5.19 0.24
N VAL A 98 -3.46 -4.18 0.88
CA VAL A 98 -2.00 -4.06 1.08
C VAL A 98 -1.49 -5.25 1.90
N ILE A 99 -2.13 -5.56 3.02
CA ILE A 99 -1.74 -6.66 3.89
C ILE A 99 -1.88 -7.99 3.15
N GLN A 100 -2.99 -8.19 2.44
CA GLN A 100 -3.24 -9.41 1.67
C GLN A 100 -2.15 -9.67 0.63
N ARG A 101 -1.73 -8.63 -0.09
CA ARG A 101 -0.63 -8.74 -1.06
C ARG A 101 0.69 -9.10 -0.41
N LYS A 102 0.98 -8.55 0.78
CA LYS A 102 2.19 -8.90 1.53
C LYS A 102 2.17 -10.37 1.94
N LEU A 103 1.03 -10.87 2.39
CA LEU A 103 0.86 -12.28 2.73
C LEU A 103 1.04 -13.18 1.51
N GLU A 104 0.45 -12.83 0.36
CA GLU A 104 0.60 -13.57 -0.88
C GLU A 104 2.06 -13.60 -1.36
N SER A 105 2.77 -12.48 -1.25
CA SER A 105 4.18 -12.38 -1.59
C SER A 105 5.04 -13.32 -0.72
N LEU A 106 4.78 -13.35 0.58
CA LEU A 106 5.47 -14.25 1.50
C LEU A 106 5.12 -15.71 1.24
N SER A 107 3.86 -16.01 0.89
CA SER A 107 3.45 -17.35 0.51
C SER A 107 4.17 -17.85 -0.74
N ALA A 108 4.35 -16.98 -1.74
CA ALA A 108 5.12 -17.31 -2.93
C ALA A 108 6.57 -17.67 -2.60
N PHE A 109 7.18 -16.96 -1.65
CA PHE A 109 8.53 -17.33 -1.19
C PHE A 109 8.52 -18.67 -0.44
N GLY A 110 7.44 -19.00 0.27
CA GLY A 110 7.28 -20.31 0.91
C GLY A 110 7.36 -21.47 -0.08
N GLU A 111 6.78 -21.32 -1.25
CA GLU A 111 6.89 -22.34 -2.34
C GLU A 111 8.33 -22.50 -2.81
N ILE A 112 9.07 -21.40 -2.93
CA ILE A 112 10.50 -21.42 -3.29
C ILE A 112 11.30 -22.13 -2.18
N ALA A 113 10.98 -21.89 -0.92
CA ALA A 113 11.64 -22.56 0.20
C ALA A 113 11.37 -24.07 0.20
N ASP A 114 10.13 -24.49 -0.13
CA ASP A 114 9.80 -25.92 -0.27
C ASP A 114 10.65 -26.58 -1.37
N GLU A 115 10.77 -25.94 -2.52
CA GLU A 115 11.63 -26.42 -3.61
C GLU A 115 13.09 -26.52 -3.16
N GLY A 116 13.58 -25.53 -2.42
CA GLY A 116 14.92 -25.52 -1.87
C GLY A 116 15.18 -26.68 -0.90
N LEU A 117 14.19 -27.05 -0.07
CA LEU A 117 14.29 -28.21 0.82
C LEU A 117 14.42 -29.51 0.05
N ASP A 118 13.65 -29.67 -1.03
CA ASP A 118 13.72 -30.84 -1.89
C ASP A 118 15.12 -30.96 -2.55
N ILE A 119 15.66 -29.85 -3.05
CA ILE A 119 17.00 -29.80 -3.67
C ILE A 119 18.08 -30.12 -2.63
N ALA A 120 17.93 -29.64 -1.41
CA ALA A 120 18.89 -29.88 -0.33
C ALA A 120 18.83 -31.30 0.28
N GLY A 121 17.86 -32.11 -0.12
CA GLY A 121 17.69 -33.48 0.37
C GLY A 121 17.10 -33.60 1.77
N GLY A 122 16.52 -32.52 2.33
CA GLY A 122 15.84 -32.51 3.62
C GLY A 122 16.75 -32.52 4.85
N GLU A 123 18.06 -32.71 4.70
CA GLU A 123 19.02 -32.80 5.81
C GLU A 123 20.33 -32.02 5.52
N GLY A 124 21.02 -31.64 6.57
CA GLY A 124 22.29 -30.94 6.51
C GLY A 124 22.20 -29.43 6.65
N HIS A 125 23.32 -28.72 6.58
CA HIS A 125 23.39 -27.28 6.85
C HIS A 125 22.60 -26.42 5.86
N ARG A 126 22.50 -26.85 4.60
CA ARG A 126 21.68 -26.16 3.60
C ARG A 126 20.20 -26.27 3.97
N ALA A 127 19.75 -27.47 4.28
CA ALA A 127 18.36 -27.72 4.65
C ALA A 127 17.98 -26.99 5.93
N GLU A 128 18.85 -26.92 6.92
CA GLU A 128 18.60 -26.21 8.18
C GLU A 128 18.34 -24.72 7.94
N ARG A 129 19.12 -24.06 7.09
CA ARG A 129 18.93 -22.64 6.78
C ARG A 129 17.64 -22.37 6.01
N ILE A 130 17.32 -23.23 5.06
CA ILE A 130 16.07 -23.10 4.27
C ILE A 130 14.87 -23.40 5.15
N LYS A 131 14.97 -24.41 6.01
CA LYS A 131 13.91 -24.80 6.94
C LYS A 131 13.55 -23.67 7.91
N ALA A 132 14.53 -22.91 8.38
CA ALA A 132 14.28 -21.76 9.25
C ALA A 132 13.36 -20.74 8.57
N ALA A 133 13.59 -20.44 7.30
CA ALA A 133 12.70 -19.56 6.52
C ALA A 133 11.33 -20.21 6.29
N HIS A 134 11.31 -21.48 5.90
CA HIS A 134 10.09 -22.26 5.67
C HIS A 134 9.19 -22.27 6.92
N ASP A 135 9.75 -22.56 8.08
CA ASP A 135 8.99 -22.65 9.34
C ASP A 135 8.42 -21.30 9.75
N SER A 136 9.16 -20.20 9.56
CA SER A 136 8.69 -18.84 9.84
C SER A 136 7.52 -18.45 8.94
N LEU A 137 7.61 -18.77 7.65
CA LEU A 137 6.54 -18.48 6.69
C LEU A 137 5.30 -19.36 6.95
N ALA A 138 5.48 -20.62 7.29
CA ALA A 138 4.41 -21.53 7.66
C ALA A 138 3.66 -21.03 8.91
N TRP A 139 4.37 -20.53 9.89
CA TRP A 139 3.78 -19.92 11.08
C TRP A 139 2.90 -18.71 10.71
N LEU A 140 3.41 -17.83 9.86
CA LEU A 140 2.66 -16.65 9.43
C LEU A 140 1.40 -17.02 8.66
N GLN A 141 1.49 -17.98 7.74
CA GLN A 141 0.33 -18.48 6.97
C GLN A 141 -0.72 -19.09 7.88
N ASP A 142 -0.31 -19.89 8.86
CA ASP A 142 -1.21 -20.49 9.84
C ASP A 142 -1.92 -19.41 10.67
N LEU A 143 -1.18 -18.41 11.14
CA LEU A 143 -1.73 -17.28 11.87
C LEU A 143 -2.78 -16.51 11.05
N ALA A 144 -2.47 -16.21 9.79
CA ALA A 144 -3.37 -15.52 8.88
C ALA A 144 -4.64 -16.34 8.58
N ALA A 145 -4.52 -17.66 8.45
CA ALA A 145 -5.66 -18.55 8.22
C ALA A 145 -6.61 -18.62 9.43
N ARG A 146 -6.06 -18.58 10.65
CA ARG A 146 -6.84 -18.60 11.88
C ARG A 146 -7.52 -17.26 12.19
N HIS A 147 -6.93 -16.16 11.74
CA HIS A 147 -7.39 -14.82 12.01
C HIS A 147 -7.53 -14.02 10.70
N PRO A 148 -8.49 -14.38 9.84
CA PRO A 148 -8.66 -13.69 8.57
C PRO A 148 -9.08 -12.24 8.80
N LEU A 149 -8.60 -11.33 7.94
CA LEU A 149 -9.03 -9.94 7.96
C LEU A 149 -10.51 -9.87 7.62
N ARG A 150 -11.25 -9.12 8.43
CA ARG A 150 -12.68 -8.89 8.21
C ARG A 150 -12.88 -7.60 7.41
N HIS A 151 -13.82 -7.64 6.50
CA HIS A 151 -14.25 -6.49 5.71
C HIS A 151 -15.21 -5.58 6.49
#